data_b06291ff89bb42f4e9aad633c26ecf67
#
_entry.id   b06291ff89bb42f4e9aad633c26ecf67
#
_cell.length_a   1.000
_cell.length_b   1.000
_cell.length_c   1.000
_cell.angle_alpha   90.00
_cell.angle_beta   90.00
_cell.angle_gamma   90.00
#
_symmetry.space_group_name_H-M   'P 1'
#
loop_
_entity.id
_entity.type
_entity.pdbx_description
1 polymer ?
#
loop_
_entity_poly.entity_id
_entity_poly.type
_entity_poly.pdbx_seq_one_letter_code
_entity_poly.pdbx_strand_id
1 'polypeptide(L)'
;SSGTAALDIAVSILDLQKDDEVIMPSFTIISCAQALINKGVKPVLLDNDLRTFNMNVEDIENKITNKTKAIMIVHIFGVTVDIDPVLVLAKKHNLKIIEDAAQMIGQSYKGKQCGSFGNVSIFSFYPNKQITTGEGGMVLCDDEALDKRAKSFRNLCFGVNRFIHEELGYN
;
A
#
# COMPACT_ATOMS: atom_id res chain seq x y z
N SER A 1 2.69 5.60 -13.63
CA SER A 1 2.21 5.02 -14.89
C SER A 1 0.99 4.10 -14.67
N SER A 2 0.83 3.49 -13.48
CA SER A 2 -0.31 2.62 -13.13
C SER A 2 -0.46 2.50 -11.60
N GLY A 3 -1.59 1.93 -11.14
CA GLY A 3 -1.75 1.56 -9.71
C GLY A 3 -0.70 0.55 -9.26
N THR A 4 -0.30 -0.38 -10.12
CA THR A 4 0.80 -1.33 -9.84
C THR A 4 2.12 -0.61 -9.61
N ALA A 5 2.47 0.36 -10.46
CA ALA A 5 3.67 1.17 -10.28
C ALA A 5 3.60 2.03 -9.01
N ALA A 6 2.39 2.50 -8.63
CA ALA A 6 2.19 3.20 -7.37
C ALA A 6 2.43 2.28 -6.16
N LEU A 7 2.00 1.00 -6.22
CA LEU A 7 2.30 0.00 -5.18
C LEU A 7 3.80 -0.29 -5.08
N ASP A 8 4.51 -0.44 -6.21
CA ASP A 8 5.96 -0.65 -6.20
C ASP A 8 6.68 0.51 -5.50
N ILE A 9 6.28 1.75 -5.76
CA ILE A 9 6.84 2.94 -5.08
C ILE A 9 6.45 2.93 -3.60
N ALA A 10 5.17 2.68 -3.27
CA ALA A 10 4.69 2.68 -1.89
C ALA A 10 5.45 1.68 -1.00
N VAL A 11 5.71 0.47 -1.51
CA VAL A 11 6.50 -0.55 -0.81
C VAL A 11 7.97 -0.12 -0.71
N SER A 12 8.53 0.48 -1.77
CA SER A 12 9.96 0.85 -1.82
C SER A 12 10.33 1.96 -0.85
N ILE A 13 9.42 2.90 -0.57
CA ILE A 13 9.71 4.05 0.32
C ILE A 13 9.59 3.74 1.82
N LEU A 14 9.06 2.58 2.19
CA LEU A 14 8.82 2.22 3.59
C LEU A 14 9.99 1.54 4.30
N ASP A 15 11.17 1.48 3.67
CA ASP A 15 12.38 0.86 4.22
C ASP A 15 12.23 -0.61 4.64
N LEU A 16 11.30 -1.32 4.00
CA LEU A 16 11.13 -2.75 4.21
C LEU A 16 12.37 -3.49 3.70
N GLN A 17 12.86 -4.42 4.50
CA GLN A 17 14.04 -5.21 4.20
C GLN A 17 13.65 -6.58 3.63
N LYS A 18 14.62 -7.23 2.99
CA LYS A 18 14.44 -8.62 2.57
C LYS A 18 14.03 -9.49 3.77
N ASP A 19 13.07 -10.38 3.54
CA ASP A 19 12.49 -11.30 4.53
C ASP A 19 11.64 -10.63 5.64
N ASP A 20 11.43 -9.30 5.61
CA ASP A 20 10.37 -8.67 6.38
C ASP A 20 9.00 -9.20 5.94
N GLU A 21 8.04 -9.19 6.84
CA GLU A 21 6.69 -9.68 6.58
C GLU A 21 5.69 -8.53 6.51
N VAL A 22 4.79 -8.60 5.52
CA VAL A 22 3.64 -7.71 5.39
C VAL A 22 2.37 -8.54 5.34
N ILE A 23 1.46 -8.30 6.30
CA ILE A 23 0.15 -8.94 6.34
C ILE A 23 -0.73 -8.29 5.30
N MET A 24 -1.40 -9.09 4.46
CA MET A 24 -2.28 -8.61 3.39
C MET A 24 -3.44 -9.58 3.14
N PRO A 25 -4.55 -9.12 2.53
CA PRO A 25 -5.64 -10.03 2.19
C PRO A 25 -5.22 -11.06 1.13
N SER A 26 -5.78 -12.27 1.22
CA SER A 26 -5.58 -13.32 0.20
C SER A 26 -6.41 -13.07 -1.06
N PHE A 27 -7.54 -12.39 -0.94
CA PHE A 27 -8.40 -12.00 -2.05
C PHE A 27 -8.14 -10.53 -2.43
N THR A 28 -7.31 -10.31 -3.44
CA THR A 28 -6.97 -8.99 -3.98
C THR A 28 -6.34 -9.13 -5.37
N ILE A 29 -6.05 -8.00 -6.00
CA ILE A 29 -5.24 -7.97 -7.23
C ILE A 29 -3.82 -8.44 -6.94
N ILE A 30 -3.25 -9.22 -7.84
CA ILE A 30 -1.90 -9.79 -7.71
C ILE A 30 -0.81 -8.72 -7.52
N SER A 31 -1.04 -7.50 -8.00
CA SER A 31 -0.09 -6.38 -7.89
C SER A 31 0.31 -6.09 -6.43
N CYS A 32 -0.59 -6.31 -5.46
CA CYS A 32 -0.30 -6.14 -4.04
C CYS A 32 0.80 -7.09 -3.57
N ALA A 33 0.67 -8.38 -3.88
CA ALA A 33 1.68 -9.38 -3.54
C ALA A 33 2.96 -9.19 -4.37
N GLN A 34 2.82 -8.86 -5.65
CA GLN A 34 3.95 -8.67 -6.56
C GLN A 34 4.88 -7.54 -6.11
N ALA A 35 4.34 -6.40 -5.68
CA ALA A 35 5.13 -5.29 -5.18
C ALA A 35 5.98 -5.68 -3.95
N LEU A 36 5.43 -6.49 -3.06
CA LEU A 36 6.16 -7.02 -1.90
C LEU A 36 7.26 -7.99 -2.32
N ILE A 37 6.92 -8.96 -3.17
CA ILE A 37 7.85 -10.00 -3.64
C ILE A 37 9.02 -9.39 -4.43
N ASN A 38 8.75 -8.40 -5.29
CA ASN A 38 9.78 -7.69 -6.05
C ASN A 38 10.82 -7.01 -5.14
N LYS A 39 10.40 -6.60 -3.93
CA LYS A 39 11.28 -6.01 -2.92
C LYS A 39 11.95 -7.06 -2.00
N GLY A 40 11.64 -8.35 -2.19
CA GLY A 40 12.11 -9.43 -1.32
C GLY A 40 11.37 -9.53 0.01
N VAL A 41 10.24 -8.82 0.14
CA VAL A 41 9.36 -8.84 1.31
C VAL A 41 8.40 -10.00 1.19
N LYS A 42 8.11 -10.66 2.30
CA LYS A 42 7.23 -11.82 2.35
C LYS A 42 5.78 -11.40 2.59
N PRO A 43 4.84 -11.65 1.67
CA PRO A 43 3.42 -11.49 1.94
C PRO A 43 2.94 -12.57 2.90
N VAL A 44 2.28 -12.15 3.98
CA VAL A 44 1.58 -13.03 4.93
C VAL A 44 0.09 -12.91 4.66
N LEU A 45 -0.47 -13.96 4.08
CA LEU A 45 -1.86 -13.94 3.62
C LEU A 45 -2.83 -14.13 4.79
N LEU A 46 -3.88 -13.30 4.78
CA LEU A 46 -4.99 -13.32 5.70
C LEU A 46 -6.28 -13.64 4.94
N ASP A 47 -7.12 -14.47 5.51
CA ASP A 47 -8.41 -14.78 4.92
C ASP A 47 -9.34 -13.58 4.89
N ASN A 48 -10.35 -13.65 4.03
CA ASN A 48 -11.30 -12.58 3.80
C ASN A 48 -12.68 -12.94 4.38
N ASP A 49 -13.39 -11.93 4.85
CA ASP A 49 -14.80 -12.03 5.23
C ASP A 49 -15.66 -12.32 4.00
N LEU A 50 -16.48 -13.36 4.04
CA LEU A 50 -17.28 -13.80 2.90
C LEU A 50 -18.40 -12.85 2.49
N ARG A 51 -18.75 -11.85 3.30
CA ARG A 51 -19.80 -10.86 3.01
C ARG A 51 -19.25 -9.62 2.36
N THR A 52 -18.06 -9.18 2.78
CA THR A 52 -17.44 -7.93 2.32
C THR A 52 -16.32 -8.17 1.33
N PHE A 53 -15.77 -9.37 1.27
CA PHE A 53 -14.53 -9.74 0.57
C PHE A 53 -13.28 -8.98 1.04
N ASN A 54 -13.40 -8.16 2.08
CA ASN A 54 -12.26 -7.51 2.71
C ASN A 54 -11.55 -8.46 3.67
N MET A 55 -10.30 -8.14 4.02
CA MET A 55 -9.52 -8.94 4.97
C MET A 55 -10.25 -9.08 6.32
N ASN A 56 -10.14 -10.25 6.94
CA ASN A 56 -10.68 -10.50 8.27
C ASN A 56 -9.76 -9.84 9.32
N VAL A 57 -10.12 -8.62 9.75
CA VAL A 57 -9.28 -7.80 10.64
C VAL A 57 -9.10 -8.42 12.03
N GLU A 58 -10.01 -9.28 12.47
CA GLU A 58 -9.94 -9.97 13.78
C GLU A 58 -8.77 -10.96 13.85
N ASP A 59 -8.33 -11.48 12.71
CA ASP A 59 -7.23 -12.45 12.63
C ASP A 59 -5.85 -11.83 12.42
N ILE A 60 -5.76 -10.51 12.24
CA ILE A 60 -4.49 -9.82 11.97
C ILE A 60 -3.49 -10.10 13.09
N GLU A 61 -3.90 -9.96 14.35
CA GLU A 61 -3.00 -10.08 15.49
C GLU A 61 -2.38 -11.48 15.59
N ASN A 62 -3.11 -12.52 15.22
CA ASN A 62 -2.64 -13.90 15.21
C ASN A 62 -1.54 -14.17 14.15
N LYS A 63 -1.40 -13.29 13.17
CA LYS A 63 -0.39 -13.39 12.09
C LYS A 63 0.84 -12.54 12.36
N ILE A 64 0.83 -11.70 13.39
CA ILE A 64 1.96 -10.82 13.71
C ILE A 64 3.12 -11.64 14.27
N THR A 65 4.30 -11.46 13.70
CA THR A 65 5.57 -12.01 14.17
C THR A 65 6.58 -10.87 14.42
N ASN A 66 7.77 -11.20 14.89
CA ASN A 66 8.88 -10.24 15.05
C ASN A 66 9.39 -9.69 13.69
N LYS A 67 9.06 -10.36 12.59
CA LYS A 67 9.40 -9.95 11.22
C LYS A 67 8.32 -9.08 10.57
N THR A 68 7.12 -9.04 11.14
CA THR A 68 6.04 -8.20 10.61
C THR A 68 6.41 -6.73 10.75
N LYS A 69 6.37 -5.98 9.65
CA LYS A 69 6.69 -4.54 9.59
C LYS A 69 5.54 -3.68 9.11
N ALA A 70 4.61 -4.27 8.37
CA ALA A 70 3.46 -3.52 7.86
C ALA A 70 2.22 -4.40 7.73
N ILE A 71 1.08 -3.71 7.63
CA ILE A 71 -0.20 -4.27 7.21
C ILE A 71 -0.57 -3.56 5.92
N MET A 72 -0.88 -4.31 4.88
CA MET A 72 -1.45 -3.78 3.64
C MET A 72 -2.95 -4.01 3.67
N ILE A 73 -3.72 -2.95 3.81
CA ILE A 73 -5.18 -2.99 3.65
C ILE A 73 -5.53 -2.75 2.19
N VAL A 74 -6.48 -3.51 1.69
CA VAL A 74 -7.02 -3.35 0.34
C VAL A 74 -8.54 -3.25 0.43
N HIS A 75 -9.10 -2.19 -0.09
CA HIS A 75 -10.54 -1.99 -0.11
C HIS A 75 -11.13 -2.64 -1.36
N ILE A 76 -11.89 -3.72 -1.18
CA ILE A 76 -12.40 -4.51 -2.30
C ILE A 76 -13.77 -3.99 -2.75
N PHE A 77 -13.93 -3.81 -4.07
CA PHE A 77 -15.17 -3.42 -4.73
C PHE A 77 -15.85 -2.15 -4.18
N GLY A 78 -15.06 -1.21 -3.64
CA GLY A 78 -15.59 0.02 -3.07
C GLY A 78 -16.15 -0.13 -1.65
N VAL A 79 -15.97 -1.29 -1.01
CA VAL A 79 -16.32 -1.53 0.39
C VAL A 79 -15.08 -1.28 1.26
N THR A 80 -15.22 -0.42 2.27
CA THR A 80 -14.10 -0.12 3.18
C THR A 80 -13.78 -1.32 4.07
N VAL A 81 -12.49 -1.59 4.27
CA VAL A 81 -12.03 -2.41 5.40
C VAL A 81 -12.49 -1.74 6.70
N ASP A 82 -12.76 -2.50 7.75
CA ASP A 82 -12.91 -1.92 9.10
C ASP A 82 -11.54 -1.41 9.58
N ILE A 83 -11.34 -0.10 9.45
CA ILE A 83 -10.00 0.52 9.58
C ILE A 83 -9.60 0.69 11.04
N ASP A 84 -10.53 0.98 11.95
CA ASP A 84 -10.20 1.28 13.34
C ASP A 84 -9.40 0.18 14.05
N PRO A 85 -9.78 -1.11 13.96
CA PRO A 85 -8.99 -2.19 14.55
C PRO A 85 -7.59 -2.26 13.95
N VAL A 86 -7.44 -2.02 12.64
CA VAL A 86 -6.13 -2.02 11.97
C VAL A 86 -5.23 -0.91 12.52
N LEU A 87 -5.76 0.30 12.69
CA LEU A 87 -5.01 1.43 13.26
C LEU A 87 -4.55 1.13 14.69
N VAL A 88 -5.42 0.53 15.50
CA VAL A 88 -5.10 0.14 16.89
C VAL A 88 -3.97 -0.88 16.90
N LEU A 89 -4.06 -1.94 16.09
CA LEU A 89 -3.03 -2.98 16.00
C LEU A 89 -1.71 -2.44 15.45
N ALA A 90 -1.77 -1.62 14.40
CA ALA A 90 -0.58 -1.01 13.83
C ALA A 90 0.17 -0.15 14.86
N LYS A 91 -0.56 0.65 15.64
CA LYS A 91 0.02 1.44 16.74
C LYS A 91 0.58 0.56 17.85
N LYS A 92 -0.15 -0.48 18.29
CA LYS A 92 0.25 -1.41 19.36
C LYS A 92 1.55 -2.12 19.02
N HIS A 93 1.72 -2.55 17.78
CA HIS A 93 2.85 -3.36 17.31
C HIS A 93 3.89 -2.54 16.50
N ASN A 94 3.75 -1.21 16.45
CA ASN A 94 4.63 -0.31 15.69
C ASN A 94 4.77 -0.73 14.22
N LEU A 95 3.65 -1.07 13.58
CA LEU A 95 3.59 -1.48 12.18
C LEU A 95 3.24 -0.29 11.29
N LYS A 96 3.73 -0.29 10.06
CA LYS A 96 3.30 0.64 9.01
C LYS A 96 1.99 0.15 8.40
N ILE A 97 1.23 1.08 7.80
CA ILE A 97 0.03 0.76 7.02
C ILE A 97 0.27 1.18 5.58
N ILE A 98 0.08 0.25 4.65
CA ILE A 98 -0.03 0.50 3.22
C ILE A 98 -1.51 0.40 2.88
N GLU A 99 -2.09 1.46 2.31
CA GLU A 99 -3.50 1.50 1.93
C GLU A 99 -3.65 1.43 0.41
N ASP A 100 -4.16 0.31 -0.08
CA ASP A 100 -4.59 0.23 -1.47
C ASP A 100 -6.03 0.74 -1.59
N ALA A 101 -6.14 1.99 -2.01
CA ALA A 101 -7.40 2.70 -2.24
C ALA A 101 -7.75 2.77 -3.74
N ALA A 102 -7.22 1.85 -4.57
CA ALA A 102 -7.42 1.84 -6.03
C ALA A 102 -8.89 1.82 -6.48
N GLN A 103 -9.82 1.46 -5.60
CA GLN A 103 -11.26 1.42 -5.87
C GLN A 103 -12.07 2.37 -4.96
N MET A 104 -11.42 3.38 -4.34
CA MET A 104 -12.01 4.16 -3.26
C MET A 104 -12.09 5.66 -3.51
N ILE A 105 -11.91 6.12 -4.74
CA ILE A 105 -12.03 7.56 -5.05
C ILE A 105 -13.42 8.06 -4.67
N GLY A 106 -13.48 9.08 -3.79
CA GLY A 106 -14.71 9.67 -3.28
C GLY A 106 -15.36 8.91 -2.11
N GLN A 107 -14.82 7.77 -1.71
CA GLN A 107 -15.33 7.02 -0.56
C GLN A 107 -14.69 7.48 0.76
N SER A 108 -15.43 7.26 1.85
CA SER A 108 -14.96 7.60 3.18
C SER A 108 -15.31 6.52 4.20
N TYR A 109 -14.49 6.43 5.24
CA TYR A 109 -14.76 5.62 6.42
C TYR A 109 -14.91 6.56 7.63
N LYS A 110 -16.09 6.53 8.26
CA LYS A 110 -16.43 7.38 9.44
C LYS A 110 -16.12 8.88 9.23
N GLY A 111 -16.38 9.38 8.01
CA GLY A 111 -16.20 10.79 7.66
C GLY A 111 -14.78 11.19 7.23
N LYS A 112 -13.80 10.30 7.29
CA LYS A 112 -12.44 10.52 6.79
C LYS A 112 -12.27 9.83 5.44
N GLN A 113 -11.66 10.52 4.47
CA GLN A 113 -11.50 9.99 3.10
C GLN A 113 -10.60 8.75 3.07
N CYS A 114 -11.01 7.73 2.31
CA CYS A 114 -10.13 6.62 1.98
C CYS A 114 -8.94 7.11 1.15
N GLY A 115 -7.79 6.50 1.32
CA GLY A 115 -6.51 6.99 0.78
C GLY A 115 -5.76 7.90 1.76
N SER A 116 -6.26 8.10 2.99
CA SER A 116 -5.63 8.95 4.01
C SER A 116 -5.36 8.22 5.33
N PHE A 117 -5.50 6.90 5.37
CA PHE A 117 -5.32 6.12 6.59
C PHE A 117 -3.94 5.45 6.68
N GLY A 118 -3.31 5.16 5.54
CA GLY A 118 -1.99 4.56 5.49
C GLY A 118 -0.86 5.54 5.80
N ASN A 119 0.31 5.02 6.22
CA ASN A 119 1.55 5.78 6.13
C ASN A 119 1.86 6.13 4.67
N VAL A 120 1.42 5.26 3.77
CA VAL A 120 1.39 5.46 2.34
C VAL A 120 0.11 4.86 1.77
N SER A 121 -0.51 5.56 0.84
CA SER A 121 -1.74 5.12 0.17
C SER A 121 -1.58 5.24 -1.33
N ILE A 122 -2.31 4.39 -2.08
CA ILE A 122 -2.27 4.46 -3.55
C ILE A 122 -3.68 4.56 -4.14
N PHE A 123 -3.76 5.23 -5.29
CA PHE A 123 -4.91 5.19 -6.18
C PHE A 123 -4.50 4.67 -7.56
N SER A 124 -5.49 4.13 -8.27
CA SER A 124 -5.36 3.68 -9.66
C SER A 124 -6.33 4.45 -10.56
N PHE A 125 -5.85 4.81 -11.73
CA PHE A 125 -6.65 5.45 -12.78
C PHE A 125 -6.78 4.56 -14.02
N TYR A 126 -6.75 3.23 -13.80
CA TYR A 126 -6.99 2.22 -14.84
C TYR A 126 -8.42 2.38 -15.43
N PRO A 127 -8.70 1.95 -16.66
CA PRO A 127 -9.98 2.17 -17.34
C PRO A 127 -11.24 1.77 -16.59
N ASN A 128 -11.19 0.78 -15.72
CA ASN A 128 -12.37 0.33 -14.94
C ASN A 128 -12.56 1.03 -13.59
N LYS A 129 -11.75 2.07 -13.29
CA LYS A 129 -11.86 2.80 -12.01
C LYS A 129 -12.89 3.93 -12.11
N GLN A 130 -13.28 4.49 -10.95
CA GLN A 130 -14.25 5.59 -10.85
C GLN A 130 -13.82 6.82 -11.66
N ILE A 131 -12.52 7.10 -11.69
CA ILE A 131 -11.89 8.10 -12.55
C ILE A 131 -10.76 7.41 -13.28
N THR A 132 -10.64 7.64 -14.58
CA THR A 132 -9.60 7.03 -15.41
C THR A 132 -8.84 8.04 -16.25
N THR A 133 -7.57 7.75 -16.49
CA THR A 133 -6.70 8.43 -17.45
C THR A 133 -6.20 7.45 -18.53
N GLY A 134 -6.93 6.35 -18.74
CA GLY A 134 -6.51 5.20 -19.54
C GLY A 134 -5.55 4.31 -18.74
N GLU A 135 -4.43 4.81 -18.36
CA GLU A 135 -3.51 4.26 -17.35
C GLU A 135 -3.08 5.38 -16.42
N GLY A 136 -2.80 5.05 -15.16
CA GLY A 136 -2.33 6.02 -14.18
C GLY A 136 -2.33 5.46 -12.77
N GLY A 137 -1.53 6.07 -11.91
CA GLY A 137 -1.46 5.78 -10.49
C GLY A 137 -1.02 6.99 -9.69
N MET A 138 -1.36 6.99 -8.42
CA MET A 138 -0.99 8.05 -7.48
C MET A 138 -0.53 7.44 -6.17
N VAL A 139 0.50 8.01 -5.58
CA VAL A 139 0.98 7.69 -4.23
C VAL A 139 0.71 8.90 -3.35
N LEU A 140 0.17 8.68 -2.17
CA LEU A 140 -0.09 9.70 -1.15
C LEU A 140 0.59 9.31 0.15
N CYS A 141 1.14 10.31 0.83
CA CYS A 141 1.67 10.19 2.18
C CYS A 141 1.69 11.57 2.84
N ASP A 142 1.55 11.61 4.16
CA ASP A 142 1.59 12.85 4.94
C ASP A 142 3.01 13.16 5.45
N ASP A 143 3.92 12.18 5.42
CA ASP A 143 5.31 12.34 5.85
C ASP A 143 6.16 12.94 4.73
N GLU A 144 6.82 14.08 5.02
CA GLU A 144 7.64 14.80 4.04
C GLU A 144 8.85 14.00 3.55
N ALA A 145 9.42 13.13 4.39
CA ALA A 145 10.55 12.29 3.99
C ALA A 145 10.09 11.19 3.03
N LEU A 146 8.92 10.57 3.29
CA LEU A 146 8.31 9.61 2.37
C LEU A 146 7.93 10.27 1.04
N ASP A 147 7.38 11.50 1.07
CA ASP A 147 7.04 12.25 -0.15
C ASP A 147 8.29 12.53 -1.01
N LYS A 148 9.37 12.99 -0.40
CA LYS A 148 10.66 13.21 -1.11
C LYS A 148 11.18 11.92 -1.73
N ARG A 149 11.13 10.81 -0.98
CA ARG A 149 11.53 9.49 -1.50
C ARG A 149 10.63 9.03 -2.64
N ALA A 150 9.31 9.16 -2.51
CA ALA A 150 8.38 8.78 -3.57
C ALA A 150 8.64 9.57 -4.86
N LYS A 151 8.89 10.87 -4.75
CA LYS A 151 9.26 11.74 -5.89
C LYS A 151 10.58 11.33 -6.53
N SER A 152 11.58 10.92 -5.74
CA SER A 152 12.85 10.42 -6.23
C SER A 152 12.65 9.08 -6.96
N PHE A 153 11.99 8.11 -6.31
CA PHE A 153 11.76 6.78 -6.90
C PHE A 153 11.00 6.83 -8.21
N ARG A 154 9.94 7.63 -8.33
CA ARG A 154 9.18 7.78 -9.59
C ARG A 154 9.95 8.49 -10.70
N ASN A 155 11.11 9.04 -10.41
CA ASN A 155 11.98 9.75 -11.34
C ASN A 155 13.35 9.06 -11.43
N LEU A 156 13.38 7.73 -11.44
CA LEU A 156 14.60 6.92 -11.61
C LEU A 156 15.68 7.19 -10.56
N CYS A 157 15.35 7.78 -9.41
CA CYS A 157 16.29 8.17 -8.36
C CYS A 157 17.47 9.00 -8.89
N PHE A 158 17.21 9.95 -9.80
CA PHE A 158 18.23 10.91 -10.21
C PHE A 158 18.71 11.72 -9.01
N GLY A 159 20.01 11.76 -8.81
CA GLY A 159 20.67 12.64 -7.84
C GLY A 159 20.70 14.09 -8.29
N VAL A 160 21.41 14.93 -7.55
CA VAL A 160 21.61 16.36 -7.87
C VAL A 160 22.23 16.53 -9.26
N ASN A 161 23.15 15.66 -9.62
CA ASN A 161 23.73 15.58 -10.94
C ASN A 161 22.87 14.66 -11.82
N ARG A 162 22.28 15.21 -12.88
CA ARG A 162 21.51 14.44 -13.85
C ARG A 162 22.32 13.24 -14.38
N PHE A 163 21.67 12.11 -14.53
CA PHE A 163 22.26 10.80 -14.93
C PHE A 163 23.15 10.12 -13.87
N ILE A 164 23.23 10.64 -12.65
CA ILE A 164 23.77 9.91 -11.52
C ILE A 164 22.57 9.44 -10.69
N HIS A 165 22.46 8.12 -10.51
CA HIS A 165 21.36 7.49 -9.78
C HIS A 165 21.86 7.06 -8.41
N GLU A 166 21.16 7.45 -7.35
CA GLU A 166 21.52 7.13 -5.97
C GLU A 166 20.98 5.75 -5.56
N GLU A 167 19.86 5.38 -6.14
CA GLU A 167 19.18 4.09 -5.92
C GLU A 167 18.57 3.60 -7.25
N LEU A 168 18.03 2.37 -7.26
CA LEU A 168 17.27 1.84 -8.38
C LEU A 168 15.82 2.32 -8.31
N GLY A 169 15.48 3.30 -9.13
CA GLY A 169 14.14 3.89 -9.19
C GLY A 169 13.28 3.34 -10.32
N TYR A 170 12.11 3.95 -10.49
CA TYR A 170 11.08 3.58 -11.47
C TYR A 170 10.81 4.74 -12.44
N ASN A 171 10.27 4.39 -13.62
CA ASN A 171 9.80 5.35 -14.62
C ASN A 171 8.26 5.42 -14.62
#